data_131b7d5ded850d2ce4566c667ead6909
#
_entry.id   131b7d5ded850d2ce4566c667ead6909
#
_cell.length_a   1.000
_cell.length_b   1.000
_cell.length_c   1.000
_cell.angle_alpha   90.00
_cell.angle_beta   90.00
_cell.angle_gamma   90.00
#
_symmetry.space_group_name_H-M   'P 1'
#
loop_
_entity.id
_entity.type
_entity.pdbx_description
1 polymer ?
#
loop_
_entity_poly.entity_id
_entity_poly.type
_entity_poly.pdbx_seq_one_letter_code
_entity_poly.pdbx_strand_id
1 'polypeptide(L)' 'MKYKYKCYRCGLIFETKKDADLHTFITKHNFRKIEMVKHG' A
#
# COMPACT_ATOMS: atom_id res chain seq x y z
N MET A 1 7.86 12.94 -4.44
CA MET A 1 6.57 12.28 -4.55
C MET A 1 6.47 11.11 -3.62
N LYS A 2 5.38 11.03 -2.92
CA LYS A 2 5.21 9.96 -1.98
C LYS A 2 3.95 9.19 -2.26
N TYR A 3 4.08 7.88 -2.22
CA TYR A 3 2.96 7.02 -2.43
C TYR A 3 2.89 6.03 -1.30
N LYS A 4 1.69 5.62 -0.98
CA LYS A 4 1.48 4.57 -0.02
C LYS A 4 0.64 3.49 -0.66
N TYR A 5 0.72 2.31 -0.08
CA TYR A 5 0.00 1.17 -0.62
C TYR A 5 -0.93 0.63 0.45
N LYS A 6 -2.18 0.51 0.11
CA LYS A 6 -3.18 0.09 1.08
C LYS A 6 -3.81 -1.22 0.67
N CYS A 7 -3.89 -2.12 1.61
CA CYS A 7 -4.58 -3.38 1.40
C CYS A 7 -6.01 -3.20 1.88
N TYR A 8 -6.95 -3.27 0.94
CA TYR A 8 -8.33 -3.00 1.30
C TYR A 8 -8.98 -4.12 2.07
N ARG A 9 -8.38 -5.27 2.09
CA ARG A 9 -8.95 -6.37 2.84
C ARG A 9 -8.51 -6.36 4.30
N CYS A 10 -7.29 -5.96 4.53
CA CYS A 10 -6.77 -5.89 5.89
C CYS A 10 -6.81 -4.49 6.46
N GLY A 11 -6.86 -3.49 5.61
CA GLY A 11 -6.82 -2.12 6.08
C GLY A 11 -5.43 -1.66 6.44
N LEU A 12 -4.42 -2.42 6.09
CA LEU A 12 -3.05 -2.05 6.38
C LEU A 12 -2.52 -1.10 5.34
N ILE A 13 -1.63 -0.23 5.77
CA ILE A 13 -1.01 0.73 4.87
C ILE A 13 0.49 0.52 4.90
N PHE A 14 1.08 0.44 3.73
CA PHE A 14 2.52 0.24 3.60
C PHE A 14 3.14 1.44 2.94
N GLU A 15 4.34 1.77 3.37
CA GLU A 15 5.01 2.93 2.82
C GLU A 15 5.90 2.58 1.64
N THR A 16 6.19 1.31 1.45
CA THR A 16 7.01 0.89 0.33
C THR A 16 6.31 -0.20 -0.43
N LYS A 17 6.60 -0.25 -1.72
CA LYS A 17 6.01 -1.28 -2.54
C LYS A 17 6.50 -2.66 -2.14
N LYS A 18 7.72 -2.72 -1.67
CA LYS A 18 8.27 -4.00 -1.28
C LYS A 18 7.45 -4.63 -0.17
N ASP A 19 7.09 -3.84 0.82
CA ASP A 19 6.27 -4.35 1.91
C ASP A 19 4.89 -4.77 1.40
N ALA A 20 4.32 -3.97 0.53
CA ALA A 20 3.01 -4.29 -0.01
C ALA A 20 3.07 -5.58 -0.83
N ASP A 21 4.12 -5.74 -1.62
CA ASP A 21 4.28 -6.95 -2.41
C ASP A 21 4.38 -8.17 -1.52
N LEU A 22 5.15 -8.06 -0.45
CA LEU A 22 5.31 -9.17 0.46
C LEU A 22 3.98 -9.54 1.10
N HIS A 23 3.23 -8.53 1.50
CA HIS A 23 1.92 -8.78 2.08
C HIS A 23 1.01 -9.50 1.08
N THR A 24 1.02 -9.05 -0.15
CA THR A 24 0.21 -9.67 -1.18
C THR A 24 0.64 -11.11 -1.43
N PHE A 25 1.94 -11.35 -1.40
CA PHE A 25 2.46 -12.68 -1.62
C PHE A 25 2.02 -13.65 -0.53
N ILE A 26 1.99 -13.18 0.70
CA ILE A 26 1.65 -14.03 1.83
C ILE A 26 0.15 -14.21 1.96
N THR A 27 -0.60 -13.14 1.88
CA THR A 27 -2.04 -13.20 2.13
C THR A 27 -2.87 -13.27 0.86
N LYS A 28 -2.25 -12.97 -0.28
CA LYS A 28 -2.95 -12.93 -1.56
C LYS A 28 -4.00 -11.83 -1.60
N HIS A 29 -3.82 -10.83 -0.77
CA HIS A 29 -4.68 -9.67 -0.80
C HIS A 29 -4.08 -8.64 -1.76
N ASN A 30 -4.90 -8.05 -2.58
CA ASN A 30 -4.44 -7.03 -3.48
C ASN A 30 -4.32 -5.71 -2.76
N PHE A 31 -3.37 -4.90 -3.21
CA PHE A 31 -3.21 -3.58 -2.63
C PHE A 31 -3.39 -2.54 -3.70
N ARG A 32 -3.57 -1.31 -3.26
CA ARG A 32 -3.72 -0.19 -4.16
C ARG A 32 -2.72 0.88 -3.83
N LYS A 33 -2.23 1.53 -4.86
CA LYS A 33 -1.32 2.64 -4.67
C LYS A 33 -2.12 3.90 -4.40
N ILE A 34 -1.79 4.57 -3.32
CA ILE A 34 -2.46 5.79 -2.95
C ILE A 34 -1.47 6.92 -3.07
N GLU A 35 -1.85 7.95 -3.80
CA GLU A 35 -0.99 9.09 -3.96
C GLU A 35 -1.20 10.05 -2.81
N MET A 36 -0.15 10.29 -2.06
CA MET A 36 -0.22 11.19 -0.93
C MET A 36 0.15 12.58 -1.37
N VAL A 37 -0.83 13.29 -1.86
CA VAL A 37 -0.61 14.65 -2.31
C VAL A 37 -0.79 15.58 -1.13
N LYS A 38 0.22 16.39 -0.93
CA LYS A 38 0.16 17.32 0.15
C LYS A 38 -0.10 18.71 -0.39
N HIS A 39 -1.15 19.30 0.06
CA HIS A 39 -1.47 20.67 -0.33
C HIS A 39 -0.98 21.60 0.73
N GLY A 40 -0.13 22.45 0.31
CA GLY A 40 0.49 23.38 1.24
C GLY A 40 -0.47 24.35 1.84
#